data_957a6065d9934888d9553f4542dfcdf7
#
_entry.id   957a6065d9934888d9553f4542dfcdf7
#
_cell.length_a   1.000
_cell.length_b   1.000
_cell.length_c   1.000
_cell.angle_alpha   90.00
_cell.angle_beta   90.00
_cell.angle_gamma   90.00
#
_symmetry.space_group_name_H-M   'P 1'
#
loop_
_entity.id
_entity.type
_entity.pdbx_description
1 polymer ?
#
loop_
_entity_poly.entity_id
_entity_poly.type
_entity_poly.pdbx_seq_one_letter_code
_entity_poly.pdbx_strand_id
1 'polypeptide(L)'
;MNKTSKSLFTAVLIAVLGISTMVSVAVESPALVATERLGKLFFFDTDLSLNGNQSCASCHGPGAGWAGDLSEVNAHGAVYEGSIPGAFGDRKPPSSAYATFSPIFHM
;
A
#
# COMPACT_ATOMS: atom_id res chain seq x y z
N MET A 1 27.98 -50.52 12.95
CA MET A 1 28.08 -49.08 12.73
C MET A 1 28.67 -48.46 13.99
N ASN A 2 29.87 -47.90 13.89
CA ASN A 2 30.70 -47.48 15.03
C ASN A 2 30.16 -46.20 15.63
N LYS A 3 30.23 -46.01 16.99
CA LYS A 3 29.72 -44.84 17.72
C LYS A 3 30.27 -43.51 17.15
N THR A 4 31.51 -43.54 16.68
CA THR A 4 32.19 -42.40 16.03
C THR A 4 31.58 -41.97 14.71
N SER A 5 31.09 -42.92 13.90
CA SER A 5 30.43 -42.64 12.60
C SER A 5 29.09 -41.93 12.80
N LYS A 6 28.32 -42.30 13.83
CA LYS A 6 27.03 -41.65 14.12
C LYS A 6 27.18 -40.19 14.59
N SER A 7 28.23 -39.92 15.38
CA SER A 7 28.55 -38.58 15.88
C SER A 7 28.98 -37.63 14.75
N LEU A 8 29.76 -38.12 13.79
CA LEU A 8 30.18 -37.35 12.62
C LEU A 8 28.99 -37.00 11.70
N PHE A 9 28.08 -37.95 11.47
CA PHE A 9 26.88 -37.68 10.64
C PHE A 9 25.95 -36.67 11.31
N THR A 10 25.78 -36.71 12.62
CA THR A 10 24.96 -35.75 13.34
C THR A 10 25.57 -34.35 13.32
N ALA A 11 26.88 -34.22 13.48
CA ALA A 11 27.59 -32.95 13.42
C ALA A 11 27.53 -32.30 12.02
N VAL A 12 27.67 -33.10 10.95
CA VAL A 12 27.58 -32.62 9.57
C VAL A 12 26.13 -32.18 9.23
N LEU A 13 25.11 -32.90 9.71
CA LEU A 13 23.72 -32.55 9.48
C LEU A 13 23.35 -31.23 10.16
N ILE A 14 23.84 -30.97 11.38
CA ILE A 14 23.60 -29.72 12.09
C ILE A 14 24.32 -28.54 11.40
N ALA A 15 25.51 -28.76 10.86
CA ALA A 15 26.27 -27.75 10.14
C ALA A 15 25.60 -27.35 8.81
N VAL A 16 24.91 -28.29 8.13
CA VAL A 16 24.22 -28.03 6.87
C VAL A 16 22.87 -27.33 7.12
N LEU A 17 22.18 -27.60 8.23
CA LEU A 17 20.92 -26.91 8.59
C LEU A 17 21.14 -25.48 9.15
N GLY A 18 22.37 -25.16 9.61
CA GLY A 18 22.64 -23.85 10.22
C GLY A 18 23.00 -22.72 9.25
N ILE A 19 23.12 -23.00 7.95
CA ILE A 19 23.58 -21.99 6.96
C ILE A 19 22.42 -21.45 6.09
N SER A 20 21.19 -21.62 6.51
CA SER A 20 20.07 -20.86 5.91
C SER A 20 20.01 -19.45 6.51
N THR A 21 21.07 -18.66 6.34
CA THR A 21 20.99 -17.22 6.50
C THR A 21 20.09 -16.71 5.37
N MET A 22 18.86 -16.40 5.71
CA MET A 22 17.98 -15.63 4.82
C MET A 22 18.64 -14.26 4.58
N VAL A 23 19.29 -14.12 3.45
CA VAL A 23 19.70 -12.81 2.95
C VAL A 23 18.40 -12.11 2.58
N SER A 24 17.83 -11.34 3.51
CA SER A 24 16.78 -10.38 3.21
C SER A 24 17.41 -9.29 2.35
N VAL A 25 17.27 -9.40 1.04
CA VAL A 25 17.55 -8.29 0.14
C VAL A 25 16.45 -7.27 0.38
N ALA A 26 16.77 -6.24 1.16
CA ALA A 26 15.94 -5.05 1.23
C ALA A 26 15.94 -4.42 -0.17
N VAL A 27 14.86 -4.60 -0.92
CA VAL A 27 14.64 -3.83 -2.15
C VAL A 27 14.35 -2.41 -1.70
N GLU A 28 15.37 -1.57 -1.72
CA GLU A 28 15.22 -0.14 -1.45
C GLU A 28 14.42 0.47 -2.60
N SER A 29 13.24 1.01 -2.26
CA SER A 29 12.44 1.72 -3.24
C SER A 29 13.22 2.93 -3.74
N PRO A 30 13.28 3.18 -5.06
CA PRO A 30 13.98 4.35 -5.59
C PRO A 30 13.44 5.62 -4.93
N ALA A 31 14.34 6.52 -4.57
CA ALA A 31 13.96 7.81 -3.97
C ALA A 31 13.09 8.60 -4.96
N LEU A 32 11.94 9.07 -4.48
CA LEU A 32 11.03 9.87 -5.28
C LEU A 32 11.73 11.18 -5.73
N VAL A 33 11.56 11.57 -6.99
CA VAL A 33 12.00 12.88 -7.47
C VAL A 33 11.14 14.01 -6.84
N ALA A 34 11.61 15.25 -6.92
CA ALA A 34 10.97 16.37 -6.22
C ALA A 34 9.48 16.53 -6.57
N THR A 35 9.11 16.37 -7.84
CA THR A 35 7.71 16.45 -8.28
C THR A 35 6.85 15.32 -7.73
N GLU A 36 7.37 14.10 -7.68
CA GLU A 36 6.66 12.96 -7.10
C GLU A 36 6.47 13.13 -5.59
N ARG A 37 7.48 13.67 -4.90
CA ARG A 37 7.36 13.99 -3.46
C ARG A 37 6.29 15.03 -3.22
N LEU A 38 6.23 16.07 -4.05
CA LEU A 38 5.20 17.11 -3.96
C LEU A 38 3.81 16.51 -4.23
N GLY A 39 3.66 15.70 -5.26
CA GLY A 39 2.41 15.01 -5.56
C GLY A 39 1.96 14.09 -4.41
N LYS A 40 2.90 13.39 -3.78
CA LYS A 40 2.61 12.59 -2.59
C LYS A 40 2.11 13.45 -1.41
N LEU A 41 2.72 14.61 -1.17
CA LEU A 41 2.26 15.52 -0.12
C LEU A 41 0.84 15.98 -0.40
N PHE A 42 0.53 16.45 -1.60
CA PHE A 42 -0.82 16.87 -1.98
C PHE A 42 -1.85 15.75 -1.85
N PHE A 43 -1.48 14.52 -2.16
CA PHE A 43 -2.39 13.38 -2.07
C PHE A 43 -2.92 13.13 -0.65
N PHE A 44 -2.13 13.44 0.36
CA PHE A 44 -2.48 13.29 1.78
C PHE A 44 -2.85 14.60 2.47
N ASP A 45 -2.79 15.72 1.78
CA ASP A 45 -3.06 17.04 2.33
C ASP A 45 -4.57 17.30 2.38
N THR A 46 -5.09 17.58 3.57
CA THR A 46 -6.50 17.90 3.79
C THR A 46 -6.83 19.35 3.50
N ASP A 47 -5.84 20.26 3.53
CA ASP A 47 -6.05 21.71 3.34
C ASP A 47 -6.50 22.06 1.93
N LEU A 48 -6.36 21.13 0.98
CA LEU A 48 -6.87 21.28 -0.39
C LEU A 48 -8.38 21.12 -0.49
N SER A 49 -9.07 20.62 0.52
CA SER A 49 -10.52 20.51 0.55
C SER A 49 -11.18 21.76 1.12
N LEU A 50 -12.44 21.98 0.77
CA LEU A 50 -13.18 23.21 1.14
C LEU A 50 -13.20 23.45 2.65
N ASN A 51 -13.30 22.40 3.46
CA ASN A 51 -13.37 22.50 4.92
C ASN A 51 -12.09 22.00 5.61
N GLY A 52 -10.99 21.75 4.90
CA GLY A 52 -9.75 21.27 5.46
C GLY A 52 -9.83 19.87 6.11
N ASN A 53 -10.81 19.05 5.74
CA ASN A 53 -11.15 17.80 6.41
C ASN A 53 -11.04 16.56 5.52
N GLN A 54 -10.67 16.69 4.25
CA GLN A 54 -10.61 15.60 3.30
C GLN A 54 -9.42 15.75 2.35
N SER A 55 -8.68 14.66 2.16
CA SER A 55 -7.61 14.54 1.18
C SER A 55 -8.00 13.58 0.07
N CYS A 56 -7.20 13.46 -1.00
CA CYS A 56 -7.38 12.41 -2.00
C CYS A 56 -7.34 11.03 -1.34
N ALA A 57 -6.43 10.82 -0.37
CA ALA A 57 -6.28 9.57 0.37
C ALA A 57 -7.52 9.19 1.19
N SER A 58 -8.40 10.14 1.54
CA SER A 58 -9.64 9.86 2.27
C SER A 58 -10.60 8.94 1.49
N CYS A 59 -10.54 9.00 0.16
CA CYS A 59 -11.35 8.16 -0.74
C CYS A 59 -10.51 7.14 -1.52
N HIS A 60 -9.20 7.35 -1.61
CA HIS A 60 -8.25 6.51 -2.35
C HIS A 60 -7.17 5.98 -1.41
N GLY A 61 -7.59 5.16 -0.43
CA GLY A 61 -6.72 4.64 0.61
C GLY A 61 -5.76 3.55 0.13
N PRO A 62 -4.54 3.51 0.69
CA PRO A 62 -3.54 2.51 0.33
C PRO A 62 -3.93 1.09 0.75
N GLY A 63 -4.79 0.94 1.76
CA GLY A 63 -5.22 -0.34 2.31
C GLY A 63 -6.02 -1.21 1.35
N ALA A 64 -6.63 -0.62 0.32
CA ALA A 64 -7.44 -1.30 -0.70
C ALA A 64 -6.98 -1.01 -2.12
N GLY A 65 -5.68 -1.01 -2.37
CA GLY A 65 -5.12 -0.78 -3.69
C GLY A 65 -5.42 0.62 -4.24
N TRP A 66 -5.39 1.62 -3.37
CA TRP A 66 -5.67 3.03 -3.70
C TRP A 66 -7.09 3.30 -4.19
N ALA A 67 -8.03 2.44 -3.80
CA ALA A 67 -9.47 2.62 -3.92
C ALA A 67 -10.06 2.94 -2.54
N GLY A 68 -11.37 2.96 -2.42
CA GLY A 68 -12.03 3.15 -1.13
C GLY A 68 -11.73 1.99 -0.16
N ASP A 69 -11.12 2.27 0.99
CA ASP A 69 -10.66 1.26 1.95
C ASP A 69 -11.49 1.19 3.26
N LEU A 70 -12.50 2.04 3.40
CA LEU A 70 -13.41 1.99 4.54
C LEU A 70 -14.45 0.89 4.36
N SER A 71 -14.32 -0.20 5.11
CA SER A 71 -15.18 -1.38 5.02
C SER A 71 -16.66 -1.04 5.22
N GLU A 72 -16.97 -0.14 6.15
CA GLU A 72 -18.33 0.30 6.43
C GLU A 72 -18.94 1.04 5.24
N VAL A 73 -18.22 1.98 4.65
CA VAL A 73 -18.68 2.71 3.44
C VAL A 73 -18.87 1.73 2.28
N ASN A 74 -17.96 0.79 2.11
CA ASN A 74 -18.03 -0.22 1.05
C ASN A 74 -19.23 -1.17 1.21
N ALA A 75 -19.65 -1.46 2.45
CA ALA A 75 -20.84 -2.28 2.73
C ALA A 75 -22.16 -1.55 2.38
N HIS A 76 -22.14 -0.21 2.30
CA HIS A 76 -23.30 0.63 2.07
C HIS A 76 -23.26 1.36 0.70
N GLY A 77 -22.72 0.73 -0.32
CA GLY A 77 -22.72 1.23 -1.70
C GLY A 77 -21.43 1.89 -2.14
N ALA A 78 -20.42 1.94 -1.27
CA ALA A 78 -19.08 2.41 -1.58
C ALA A 78 -18.97 3.86 -2.09
N VAL A 79 -19.95 4.70 -1.77
CA VAL A 79 -19.97 6.14 -2.10
C VAL A 79 -19.49 6.91 -0.88
N TYR A 80 -18.45 7.70 -1.06
CA TYR A 80 -17.80 8.45 0.02
C TYR A 80 -18.44 9.84 0.15
N GLU A 81 -18.59 10.30 1.39
CA GLU A 81 -18.99 11.65 1.71
C GLU A 81 -17.86 12.62 1.33
N GLY A 82 -18.23 13.76 0.79
CA GLY A 82 -17.31 14.83 0.42
C GLY A 82 -16.91 15.71 1.60
N SER A 83 -16.18 16.79 1.32
CA SER A 83 -15.74 17.76 2.35
C SER A 83 -16.90 18.47 3.04
N ILE A 84 -18.04 18.60 2.38
CA ILE A 84 -19.27 19.19 2.94
C ILE A 84 -20.10 18.06 3.55
N PRO A 85 -20.44 18.09 4.85
CA PRO A 85 -21.29 17.09 5.48
C PRO A 85 -22.63 16.90 4.73
N GLY A 86 -23.00 15.66 4.49
CA GLY A 86 -24.20 15.29 3.73
C GLY A 86 -24.05 15.36 2.20
N ALA A 87 -22.95 15.86 1.68
CA ALA A 87 -22.70 15.87 0.24
C ALA A 87 -21.93 14.60 -0.17
N PHE A 88 -22.62 13.72 -0.88
CA PHE A 88 -22.04 12.47 -1.38
C PHE A 88 -21.77 12.54 -2.87
N GLY A 89 -20.74 11.82 -3.33
CA GLY A 89 -20.55 11.55 -4.75
C GLY A 89 -21.62 10.61 -5.30
N ASP A 90 -21.50 10.25 -6.56
CA ASP A 90 -22.41 9.32 -7.25
C ASP A 90 -21.72 7.99 -7.62
N ARG A 91 -20.43 7.86 -7.33
CA ARG A 91 -19.61 6.73 -7.78
C ARG A 91 -18.65 6.24 -6.70
N LYS A 92 -18.36 4.94 -6.78
CA LYS A 92 -17.28 4.34 -6.03
C LYS A 92 -15.94 4.89 -6.51
N PRO A 93 -15.00 5.25 -5.59
CA PRO A 93 -13.66 5.65 -5.97
C PRO A 93 -12.92 4.52 -6.71
N PRO A 94 -12.49 4.71 -7.96
CA PRO A 94 -11.64 3.74 -8.66
C PRO A 94 -10.23 3.77 -8.05
N SER A 95 -9.40 2.76 -8.40
CA SER A 95 -7.99 2.79 -7.98
C SER A 95 -7.25 3.96 -8.62
N SER A 96 -6.57 4.76 -7.81
CA SER A 96 -5.68 5.83 -8.28
C SER A 96 -4.27 5.33 -8.65
N ALA A 97 -3.94 4.05 -8.36
CA ALA A 97 -2.62 3.48 -8.66
C ALA A 97 -2.28 3.48 -10.15
N TYR A 98 -3.28 3.45 -11.01
CA TYR A 98 -3.12 3.39 -12.47
C TYR A 98 -3.53 4.68 -13.18
N ALA A 99 -3.65 5.79 -12.47
CA ALA A 99 -4.10 7.05 -13.01
C ALA A 99 -3.23 7.57 -14.17
N THR A 100 -1.95 7.25 -14.20
CA THR A 100 -1.01 7.60 -15.29
C THR A 100 -1.45 7.04 -16.66
N PHE A 101 -2.18 5.93 -16.66
CA PHE A 101 -2.65 5.27 -17.89
C PHE A 101 -4.07 5.69 -18.28
N SER A 102 -4.70 6.55 -17.49
CA SER A 102 -6.04 7.05 -17.81
C SER A 102 -6.01 7.98 -19.02
N PRO A 103 -7.00 7.88 -19.93
CA PRO A 103 -7.13 8.85 -21.01
C PRO A 103 -7.44 10.24 -20.44
N ILE A 104 -7.33 11.27 -21.29
CA ILE A 104 -7.74 12.63 -20.91
C ILE A 104 -9.22 12.59 -20.50
N PHE A 105 -9.50 13.07 -19.29
CA PHE A 105 -10.84 13.11 -18.78
C PHE A 105 -11.67 14.15 -19.55
N HIS A 106 -12.83 13.71 -20.01
CA HIS A 106 -13.88 14.60 -20.51
C HIS A 106 -14.97 14.66 -19.44
N MET A 107 -15.22 15.83 -18.94
CA MET A 107 -16.39 16.11 -18.12
C MET A 107 -17.51 16.67 -18.98
#